data_683c5488cd2c127031c396f5749ced29
#
_entry.id   683c5488cd2c127031c396f5749ced29
#
_cell.length_a   1.000
_cell.length_b   1.000
_cell.length_c   1.000
_cell.angle_alpha   90.00
_cell.angle_beta   90.00
_cell.angle_gamma   90.00
#
_symmetry.space_group_name_H-M   'P 1'
#
loop_
_entity.id
_entity.type
_entity.pdbx_description
1 polymer ?
#
loop_
_entity_poly.entity_id
_entity_poly.type
_entity_poly.pdbx_seq_one_letter_code
_entity_poly.pdbx_strand_id
1 'polypeptide(L)'
;ESGCFLVEGRKMVEEALASAFDVETVLVQEGMELPDGLTMPVYELPAHVLAAVCDTKTPQGIAAVVRMKEQSALGKHIVVLDGVQDPGNVGTILRTADAFDCDGVFLVNACADLYNPKTARATMGAIFRREAYSVTVEELFSLLQKSGVPLYGTALRDDTVPLAEANLARAAVAIGSEGRGLSQQVLDECAKTLKIPMNPRC
;
A
#
# COMPACT_ATOMS: atom_id res chain seq x y z
N GLU A 1 -19.04 -4.71 -6.82
CA GLU A 1 -17.81 -4.70 -5.99
C GLU A 1 -18.22 -4.30 -4.59
N SER A 2 -17.88 -5.11 -3.58
CA SER A 2 -18.39 -4.98 -2.19
C SER A 2 -17.77 -3.83 -1.41
N GLY A 3 -16.71 -3.19 -1.91
CA GLY A 3 -15.91 -2.20 -1.17
C GLY A 3 -15.14 -2.80 0.03
N CYS A 4 -14.94 -4.12 0.03
CA CYS A 4 -14.26 -4.86 1.09
C CYS A 4 -13.14 -5.72 0.51
N PHE A 5 -12.19 -6.11 1.36
CA PHE A 5 -11.10 -7.03 1.02
C PHE A 5 -10.91 -8.09 2.10
N LEU A 6 -10.29 -9.19 1.72
CA LEU A 6 -10.00 -10.30 2.62
C LEU A 6 -8.61 -10.16 3.23
N VAL A 7 -8.53 -10.36 4.54
CA VAL A 7 -7.28 -10.45 5.31
C VAL A 7 -7.15 -11.86 5.85
N GLU A 8 -6.00 -12.46 5.71
CA GLU A 8 -5.74 -13.85 6.08
C GLU A 8 -4.63 -13.97 7.11
N GLY A 9 -4.83 -14.86 8.07
CA GLY A 9 -3.87 -15.19 9.11
C GLY A 9 -4.00 -14.34 10.38
N ARG A 10 -3.69 -14.95 11.52
CA ARG A 10 -3.94 -14.39 12.85
C ARG A 10 -3.35 -12.99 13.03
N LYS A 11 -2.08 -12.81 12.69
CA LYS A 11 -1.41 -11.51 12.83
C LYS A 11 -2.11 -10.40 12.04
N MET A 12 -2.49 -10.67 10.78
CA MET A 12 -3.15 -9.67 9.93
C MET A 12 -4.56 -9.35 10.44
N VAL A 13 -5.29 -10.34 10.94
CA VAL A 13 -6.61 -10.13 11.55
C VAL A 13 -6.49 -9.30 12.84
N GLU A 14 -5.54 -9.60 13.70
CA GLU A 14 -5.27 -8.82 14.93
C GLU A 14 -4.87 -7.38 14.63
N GLU A 15 -4.03 -7.14 13.62
CA GLU A 15 -3.67 -5.80 13.15
C GLU A 15 -4.90 -5.03 12.62
N ALA A 16 -5.79 -5.70 11.86
CA ALA A 16 -7.02 -5.10 11.37
C ALA A 16 -7.95 -4.71 12.53
N LEU A 17 -8.14 -5.62 13.49
CA LEU A 17 -8.97 -5.40 14.69
C LEU A 17 -8.44 -4.26 15.58
N ALA A 18 -7.12 -4.11 15.67
CA ALA A 18 -6.47 -3.05 16.44
C ALA A 18 -6.42 -1.69 15.71
N SER A 19 -6.81 -1.65 14.45
CA SER A 19 -6.75 -0.46 13.60
C SER A 19 -8.05 0.36 13.61
N ALA A 20 -8.06 1.46 12.86
CA ALA A 20 -9.25 2.25 12.59
C ALA A 20 -10.04 1.75 11.35
N PHE A 21 -9.73 0.56 10.84
CA PHE A 21 -10.51 -0.05 9.77
C PHE A 21 -11.78 -0.71 10.31
N ASP A 22 -12.84 -0.68 9.51
CA ASP A 22 -14.09 -1.36 9.83
C ASP A 22 -14.00 -2.83 9.44
N VAL A 23 -13.93 -3.72 10.43
CA VAL A 23 -13.93 -5.17 10.24
C VAL A 23 -15.37 -5.65 10.23
N GLU A 24 -15.88 -6.01 9.06
CA GLU A 24 -17.28 -6.42 8.89
C GLU A 24 -17.57 -7.81 9.49
N THR A 25 -16.63 -8.74 9.36
CA THR A 25 -16.80 -10.09 9.88
C THR A 25 -15.47 -10.81 10.04
N VAL A 26 -15.43 -11.75 10.95
CA VAL A 26 -14.31 -12.69 11.14
C VAL A 26 -14.76 -14.09 10.77
N LEU A 27 -13.94 -14.78 9.98
CA LEU A 27 -14.10 -16.18 9.60
C LEU A 27 -13.06 -16.99 10.34
N VAL A 28 -13.48 -18.02 11.04
CA VAL A 28 -12.59 -18.86 11.84
C VAL A 28 -12.85 -20.33 11.58
N GLN A 29 -11.81 -21.13 11.58
CA GLN A 29 -11.94 -22.57 11.48
C GLN A 29 -12.51 -23.16 12.78
N GLU A 30 -13.45 -24.10 12.66
CA GLU A 30 -14.03 -24.81 13.81
C GLU A 30 -12.96 -25.30 14.78
N GLY A 31 -13.16 -25.04 16.07
CA GLY A 31 -12.25 -25.42 17.15
C GLY A 31 -11.00 -24.55 17.33
N MET A 32 -10.88 -23.46 16.58
CA MET A 32 -9.80 -22.48 16.76
C MET A 32 -10.17 -21.46 17.83
N GLU A 33 -9.16 -21.02 18.60
CA GLU A 33 -9.31 -19.95 19.58
C GLU A 33 -9.50 -18.59 18.89
N LEU A 34 -10.52 -17.87 19.31
CA LEU A 34 -10.86 -16.53 18.80
C LEU A 34 -9.98 -15.45 19.44
N PRO A 35 -9.67 -14.35 18.72
CA PRO A 35 -9.17 -13.13 19.34
C PRO A 35 -10.17 -12.57 20.34
N ASP A 36 -9.67 -11.91 21.39
CA ASP A 36 -10.51 -11.24 22.37
C ASP A 36 -11.19 -9.98 21.82
N GLY A 37 -12.33 -9.62 22.42
CA GLY A 37 -12.98 -8.32 22.17
C GLY A 37 -13.69 -8.18 20.83
N LEU A 38 -14.07 -9.27 20.17
CA LEU A 38 -14.82 -9.24 18.92
C LEU A 38 -16.22 -8.67 19.11
N THR A 39 -16.57 -7.63 18.36
CA THR A 39 -17.90 -7.00 18.40
C THR A 39 -18.68 -7.17 17.09
N MET A 40 -18.04 -7.72 16.05
CA MET A 40 -18.62 -8.01 14.75
C MET A 40 -19.08 -9.48 14.65
N PRO A 41 -19.88 -9.84 13.64
CA PRO A 41 -20.24 -11.24 13.36
C PRO A 41 -19.01 -12.13 13.18
N VAL A 42 -19.05 -13.32 13.79
CA VAL A 42 -18.04 -14.39 13.65
C VAL A 42 -18.70 -15.61 13.06
N TYR A 43 -18.11 -16.17 12.01
CA TYR A 43 -18.56 -17.41 11.41
C TYR A 43 -17.51 -18.51 11.60
N GLU A 44 -17.90 -19.56 12.31
CA GLU A 44 -17.11 -20.78 12.37
C GLU A 44 -17.36 -21.64 11.13
N LEU A 45 -16.27 -22.01 10.47
CA LEU A 45 -16.30 -22.72 9.20
C LEU A 45 -15.48 -24.01 9.25
N PRO A 46 -15.93 -25.10 8.61
CA PRO A 46 -15.07 -26.26 8.38
C PRO A 46 -13.79 -25.85 7.64
N ALA A 47 -12.67 -26.53 7.95
CA ALA A 47 -11.34 -26.18 7.40
C ALA A 47 -11.34 -26.08 5.86
N HIS A 48 -12.04 -26.99 5.15
CA HIS A 48 -12.09 -26.99 3.70
C HIS A 48 -12.88 -25.79 3.12
N VAL A 49 -13.88 -25.29 3.85
CA VAL A 49 -14.65 -24.09 3.44
C VAL A 49 -13.80 -22.84 3.63
N LEU A 50 -13.12 -22.68 4.77
CA LEU A 50 -12.21 -21.57 4.99
C LEU A 50 -11.09 -21.59 3.95
N ALA A 51 -10.52 -22.74 3.63
CA ALA A 51 -9.49 -22.88 2.61
C ALA A 51 -9.97 -22.51 1.19
N ALA A 52 -11.25 -22.67 0.89
CA ALA A 52 -11.83 -22.24 -0.39
C ALA A 52 -12.03 -20.73 -0.49
N VAL A 53 -12.12 -20.03 0.64
CA VAL A 53 -12.25 -18.57 0.71
C VAL A 53 -10.87 -17.89 0.69
N CYS A 54 -9.85 -18.51 1.30
CA CYS A 54 -8.50 -17.99 1.39
C CYS A 54 -7.70 -18.18 0.10
N ASP A 55 -6.81 -17.22 -0.20
CA ASP A 55 -5.84 -17.31 -1.31
C ASP A 55 -4.61 -18.17 -0.96
N THR A 56 -4.27 -18.27 0.34
CA THR A 56 -3.14 -19.07 0.79
C THR A 56 -3.42 -20.57 0.69
N LYS A 57 -2.42 -21.32 0.22
CA LYS A 57 -2.50 -22.80 0.13
C LYS A 57 -2.68 -23.49 1.48
N THR A 58 -2.18 -22.89 2.55
CA THR A 58 -2.26 -23.38 3.93
C THR A 58 -2.75 -22.25 4.84
N PRO A 59 -4.08 -22.00 4.89
CA PRO A 59 -4.65 -20.98 5.77
C PRO A 59 -4.32 -21.24 7.24
N GLN A 60 -4.12 -20.17 7.99
CA GLN A 60 -3.84 -20.24 9.44
C GLN A 60 -5.11 -20.38 10.29
N GLY A 61 -6.21 -20.80 9.71
CA GLY A 61 -7.46 -21.04 10.41
C GLY A 61 -8.27 -19.78 10.77
N ILE A 62 -7.84 -18.60 10.33
CA ILE A 62 -8.58 -17.35 10.57
C ILE A 62 -8.40 -16.36 9.40
N ALA A 63 -9.48 -15.67 9.06
CA ALA A 63 -9.53 -14.58 8.10
C ALA A 63 -10.54 -13.51 8.54
N ALA A 64 -10.49 -12.33 7.97
CA ALA A 64 -11.46 -11.26 8.19
C ALA A 64 -11.83 -10.54 6.89
N VAL A 65 -13.06 -10.09 6.81
CA VAL A 65 -13.54 -9.17 5.76
C VAL A 65 -13.47 -7.76 6.32
N VAL A 66 -12.73 -6.90 5.64
CA VAL A 66 -12.42 -5.54 6.09
C VAL A 66 -12.86 -4.55 5.02
N ARG A 67 -13.53 -3.47 5.43
CA ARG A 67 -13.95 -2.40 4.53
C ARG A 67 -12.76 -1.57 4.08
N MET A 68 -12.69 -1.29 2.77
CA MET A 68 -11.70 -0.38 2.20
C MET A 68 -11.92 1.04 2.72
N LYS A 69 -10.84 1.76 2.99
CA LYS A 69 -10.91 3.16 3.40
C LYS A 69 -11.13 4.09 2.20
N GLU A 70 -11.90 5.15 2.45
CA GLU A 70 -11.93 6.31 1.57
C GLU A 70 -10.69 7.18 1.78
N GLN A 71 -10.31 7.91 0.74
CA GLN A 71 -9.12 8.75 0.74
C GLN A 71 -9.25 9.90 1.76
N SER A 72 -8.22 10.08 2.56
CA SER A 72 -8.08 11.20 3.49
C SER A 72 -7.21 12.33 2.93
N ALA A 73 -6.96 13.37 3.74
CA ALA A 73 -6.13 14.50 3.34
C ALA A 73 -4.66 14.09 3.14
N LEU A 74 -3.99 14.75 2.19
CA LEU A 74 -2.55 14.58 1.96
C LEU A 74 -1.71 15.16 3.09
N GLY A 75 -0.70 14.40 3.52
CA GLY A 75 0.35 14.87 4.40
C GLY A 75 1.50 15.59 3.68
N LYS A 76 2.69 15.54 4.26
CA LYS A 76 3.89 16.26 3.76
C LYS A 76 4.87 15.34 3.03
N HIS A 77 4.98 14.08 3.45
CA HIS A 77 5.92 13.09 2.94
C HIS A 77 5.13 11.96 2.28
N ILE A 78 5.07 12.00 0.98
CA ILE A 78 4.25 11.11 0.15
C ILE A 78 5.16 10.23 -0.70
N VAL A 79 4.84 8.94 -0.79
CA VAL A 79 5.42 8.03 -1.79
C VAL A 79 4.39 7.80 -2.88
N VAL A 80 4.81 7.91 -4.14
CA VAL A 80 3.98 7.61 -5.31
C VAL A 80 4.56 6.41 -6.02
N LEU A 81 3.76 5.38 -6.26
CA LEU A 81 4.12 4.20 -7.03
C LEU A 81 3.51 4.32 -8.42
N ASP A 82 4.34 4.33 -9.45
CA ASP A 82 3.93 4.47 -10.84
C ASP A 82 4.15 3.15 -11.60
N GLY A 83 3.08 2.37 -11.78
CA GLY A 83 3.11 1.12 -12.52
C GLY A 83 3.90 -0.01 -11.85
N VAL A 84 4.05 -0.01 -10.53
CA VAL A 84 4.72 -1.10 -9.78
C VAL A 84 3.80 -2.31 -9.73
N GLN A 85 4.08 -3.32 -10.54
CA GLN A 85 3.18 -4.45 -10.78
C GLN A 85 3.38 -5.65 -9.85
N ASP A 86 4.54 -5.77 -9.19
CA ASP A 86 4.76 -6.87 -8.25
C ASP A 86 4.11 -6.58 -6.89
N PRO A 87 3.18 -7.44 -6.42
CA PRO A 87 2.52 -7.29 -5.12
C PRO A 87 3.49 -7.27 -3.93
N GLY A 88 4.61 -8.00 -4.03
CA GLY A 88 5.65 -8.02 -3.00
C GLY A 88 6.36 -6.68 -2.89
N ASN A 89 6.66 -6.03 -4.03
CA ASN A 89 7.29 -4.71 -4.06
C ASN A 89 6.36 -3.63 -3.52
N VAL A 90 5.08 -3.61 -3.94
CA VAL A 90 4.08 -2.69 -3.37
C VAL A 90 3.99 -2.86 -1.85
N GLY A 91 3.85 -4.10 -1.36
CA GLY A 91 3.78 -4.37 0.08
C GLY A 91 5.06 -3.98 0.83
N THR A 92 6.24 -4.23 0.25
CA THR A 92 7.52 -3.86 0.85
C THR A 92 7.70 -2.35 0.92
N ILE A 93 7.31 -1.62 -0.12
CA ILE A 93 7.40 -0.15 -0.14
C ILE A 93 6.44 0.43 0.90
N LEU A 94 5.21 -0.08 1.00
CA LEU A 94 4.26 0.38 2.02
C LEU A 94 4.79 0.11 3.45
N ARG A 95 5.40 -1.06 3.68
CA ARG A 95 6.08 -1.36 4.94
C ARG A 95 7.23 -0.41 5.25
N THR A 96 8.00 -0.05 4.23
CA THR A 96 9.10 0.92 4.37
C THR A 96 8.56 2.31 4.68
N ALA A 97 7.51 2.73 3.97
CA ALA A 97 6.84 4.00 4.24
C ALA A 97 6.28 4.06 5.69
N ASP A 98 5.75 2.94 6.20
CA ASP A 98 5.32 2.83 7.60
C ASP A 98 6.51 2.98 8.57
N ALA A 99 7.62 2.29 8.30
CA ALA A 99 8.81 2.33 9.15
C ALA A 99 9.48 3.72 9.21
N PHE A 100 9.39 4.52 8.15
CA PHE A 100 9.93 5.88 8.07
C PHE A 100 8.89 6.98 8.31
N ASP A 101 7.71 6.62 8.80
CA ASP A 101 6.63 7.55 9.15
C ASP A 101 6.20 8.48 7.99
N CYS A 102 6.18 7.93 6.75
CA CYS A 102 5.63 8.66 5.62
C CYS A 102 4.11 8.85 5.80
N ASP A 103 3.59 9.99 5.37
CA ASP A 103 2.17 10.31 5.56
C ASP A 103 1.22 9.50 4.68
N GLY A 104 1.67 9.07 3.48
CA GLY A 104 0.84 8.25 2.60
C GLY A 104 1.58 7.65 1.41
N VAL A 105 0.95 6.64 0.81
CA VAL A 105 1.41 5.97 -0.42
C VAL A 105 0.30 6.01 -1.46
N PHE A 106 0.58 6.56 -2.63
CA PHE A 106 -0.36 6.62 -3.74
C PHE A 106 0.08 5.70 -4.88
N LEU A 107 -0.84 4.90 -5.38
CA LEU A 107 -0.61 3.96 -6.47
C LEU A 107 -1.31 4.49 -7.73
N VAL A 108 -0.58 4.66 -8.81
CA VAL A 108 -1.09 5.10 -10.13
C VAL A 108 -0.64 4.14 -11.22
N ASN A 109 -1.27 4.22 -12.40
CA ASN A 109 -0.86 3.51 -13.61
C ASN A 109 -0.70 1.98 -13.47
N ALA A 110 -1.78 1.28 -13.14
CA ALA A 110 -1.81 -0.19 -13.09
C ALA A 110 -0.74 -0.82 -12.17
N CYS A 111 -0.55 -0.26 -11.00
CA CYS A 111 0.14 -0.95 -9.90
C CYS A 111 -0.58 -2.25 -9.52
N ALA A 112 0.10 -3.16 -8.82
CA ALA A 112 -0.59 -4.26 -8.17
C ALA A 112 -1.68 -3.72 -7.24
N ASP A 113 -2.82 -4.41 -7.23
CA ASP A 113 -3.94 -4.01 -6.38
C ASP A 113 -3.53 -4.05 -4.89
N LEU A 114 -3.71 -2.91 -4.22
CA LEU A 114 -3.38 -2.72 -2.82
C LEU A 114 -4.08 -3.74 -1.91
N TYR A 115 -5.33 -4.06 -2.23
CA TYR A 115 -6.18 -4.96 -1.46
C TYR A 115 -6.16 -6.42 -1.93
N ASN A 116 -5.34 -6.74 -2.94
CA ASN A 116 -5.10 -8.13 -3.29
C ASN A 116 -4.48 -8.87 -2.10
N PRO A 117 -4.92 -10.10 -1.75
CA PRO A 117 -4.41 -10.85 -0.59
C PRO A 117 -2.89 -10.99 -0.55
N LYS A 118 -2.22 -11.13 -1.70
CA LYS A 118 -0.75 -11.21 -1.77
C LYS A 118 -0.09 -9.89 -1.40
N THR A 119 -0.63 -8.76 -1.88
CA THR A 119 -0.14 -7.42 -1.51
C THR A 119 -0.38 -7.16 -0.03
N ALA A 120 -1.61 -7.36 0.46
CA ALA A 120 -1.97 -7.15 1.85
C ALA A 120 -1.05 -7.92 2.81
N ARG A 121 -0.79 -9.21 2.55
CA ARG A 121 0.17 -10.02 3.33
C ARG A 121 1.58 -9.44 3.30
N ALA A 122 2.05 -8.99 2.13
CA ALA A 122 3.40 -8.42 1.99
C ALA A 122 3.61 -7.14 2.79
N THR A 123 2.53 -6.41 3.13
CA THR A 123 2.60 -5.22 3.98
C THR A 123 2.92 -5.53 5.44
N MET A 124 2.74 -6.76 5.90
CA MET A 124 2.91 -7.17 7.29
C MET A 124 2.15 -6.27 8.29
N GLY A 125 0.93 -5.84 7.91
CA GLY A 125 0.06 -4.99 8.71
C GLY A 125 0.22 -3.47 8.45
N ALA A 126 1.22 -3.03 7.69
CA ALA A 126 1.40 -1.61 7.39
C ALA A 126 0.18 -0.98 6.68
N ILE A 127 -0.58 -1.78 5.91
CA ILE A 127 -1.83 -1.35 5.26
C ILE A 127 -2.87 -0.81 6.25
N PHE A 128 -2.82 -1.22 7.51
CA PHE A 128 -3.74 -0.77 8.56
C PHE A 128 -3.26 0.46 9.32
N ARG A 129 -1.99 0.83 9.16
CA ARG A 129 -1.35 1.94 9.88
C ARG A 129 -1.04 3.14 8.98
N ARG A 130 -0.88 2.91 7.68
CA ARG A 130 -0.54 3.96 6.70
C ARG A 130 -1.68 4.21 5.74
N GLU A 131 -1.84 5.47 5.40
CA GLU A 131 -2.76 5.87 4.35
C GLU A 131 -2.21 5.40 3.00
N ALA A 132 -2.95 4.55 2.29
CA ALA A 132 -2.57 4.05 0.99
C ALA A 132 -3.79 3.97 0.06
N TYR A 133 -3.64 4.51 -1.17
CA TYR A 133 -4.75 4.67 -2.09
C TYR A 133 -4.34 4.41 -3.53
N SER A 134 -5.20 3.68 -4.26
CA SER A 134 -5.12 3.61 -5.72
C SER A 134 -5.99 4.73 -6.30
N VAL A 135 -5.36 5.60 -7.08
CA VAL A 135 -6.00 6.79 -7.68
C VAL A 135 -5.62 6.92 -9.15
N THR A 136 -6.34 7.73 -9.90
CA THR A 136 -5.89 8.12 -11.23
C THR A 136 -4.75 9.14 -11.15
N VAL A 137 -3.98 9.27 -12.22
CA VAL A 137 -2.87 10.24 -12.27
C VAL A 137 -3.42 11.67 -12.14
N GLU A 138 -4.56 11.95 -12.74
CA GLU A 138 -5.24 13.24 -12.69
C GLU A 138 -5.70 13.60 -11.26
N GLU A 139 -6.24 12.63 -10.55
CA GLU A 139 -6.61 12.79 -9.13
C GLU A 139 -5.38 13.08 -8.27
N LEU A 140 -4.30 12.31 -8.45
CA LEU A 140 -3.03 12.55 -7.74
C LEU A 140 -2.53 13.97 -7.96
N PHE A 141 -2.43 14.43 -9.22
CA PHE A 141 -1.93 15.78 -9.53
C PHE A 141 -2.81 16.86 -8.93
N SER A 142 -4.15 16.71 -9.02
CA SER A 142 -5.09 17.63 -8.39
C SER A 142 -4.87 17.72 -6.87
N LEU A 143 -4.63 16.61 -6.22
CA LEU A 143 -4.38 16.55 -4.77
C LEU A 143 -3.05 17.21 -4.41
N LEU A 144 -1.97 16.91 -5.12
CA LEU A 144 -0.65 17.49 -4.89
C LEU A 144 -0.68 19.00 -5.10
N GLN A 145 -1.33 19.48 -6.16
CA GLN A 145 -1.46 20.90 -6.46
C GLN A 145 -2.25 21.64 -5.36
N LYS A 146 -3.42 21.13 -4.97
CA LYS A 146 -4.25 21.72 -3.90
C LYS A 146 -3.51 21.78 -2.56
N SER A 147 -2.66 20.79 -2.28
CA SER A 147 -1.91 20.70 -1.03
C SER A 147 -0.56 21.44 -1.09
N GLY A 148 -0.13 21.94 -2.26
CA GLY A 148 1.16 22.57 -2.46
C GLY A 148 2.35 21.65 -2.17
N VAL A 149 2.22 20.34 -2.49
CA VAL A 149 3.27 19.33 -2.32
C VAL A 149 3.94 19.11 -3.67
N PRO A 150 5.23 19.46 -3.84
CA PRO A 150 5.94 19.23 -5.11
C PRO A 150 6.17 17.74 -5.33
N LEU A 151 6.05 17.32 -6.60
CA LEU A 151 6.36 15.97 -7.05
C LEU A 151 7.81 15.87 -7.51
N TYR A 152 8.54 14.89 -7.03
CA TYR A 152 9.88 14.52 -7.47
C TYR A 152 9.84 13.10 -8.06
N GLY A 153 10.52 12.88 -9.18
CA GLY A 153 10.57 11.57 -9.82
C GLY A 153 11.93 10.90 -9.65
N THR A 154 11.98 9.61 -9.37
CA THR A 154 13.22 8.84 -9.42
C THR A 154 13.52 8.44 -10.87
N ALA A 155 14.49 9.10 -11.51
CA ALA A 155 14.86 8.84 -12.90
C ALA A 155 16.32 9.22 -13.16
N LEU A 156 16.90 8.66 -14.23
CA LEU A 156 18.23 9.01 -14.72
C LEU A 156 18.07 9.86 -15.99
N ARG A 157 18.15 11.18 -15.80
CA ARG A 157 18.08 12.18 -16.87
C ARG A 157 19.26 13.13 -16.75
N ASP A 158 19.50 13.95 -17.76
CA ASP A 158 20.63 14.91 -17.78
C ASP A 158 20.49 15.98 -16.68
N ASP A 159 19.27 16.33 -16.31
CA ASP A 159 18.92 17.33 -15.30
C ASP A 159 18.68 16.73 -13.89
N THR A 160 18.96 15.44 -13.71
CA THR A 160 18.72 14.73 -12.44
C THR A 160 19.71 15.15 -11.35
N VAL A 161 19.18 15.51 -10.18
CA VAL A 161 19.98 15.91 -9.02
C VAL A 161 20.19 14.74 -8.04
N PRO A 162 21.34 14.67 -7.35
CA PRO A 162 21.53 13.71 -6.27
C PRO A 162 20.48 13.89 -5.16
N LEU A 163 19.98 12.77 -4.60
CA LEU A 163 18.99 12.80 -3.53
C LEU A 163 19.41 13.67 -2.35
N ALA A 164 20.71 13.65 -2.01
CA ALA A 164 21.27 14.43 -0.89
C ALA A 164 21.19 15.96 -1.09
N GLU A 165 21.02 16.43 -2.32
CA GLU A 165 20.91 17.85 -2.66
C GLU A 165 19.47 18.34 -2.76
N ALA A 166 18.49 17.43 -2.63
CA ALA A 166 17.08 17.74 -2.74
C ALA A 166 16.49 18.18 -1.39
N ASN A 167 15.66 19.21 -1.41
CA ASN A 167 14.86 19.56 -0.24
C ASN A 167 13.55 18.76 -0.24
N LEU A 168 13.48 17.73 0.58
CA LEU A 168 12.33 16.85 0.71
C LEU A 168 11.53 17.07 2.01
N ALA A 169 11.69 18.21 2.68
CA ALA A 169 10.96 18.56 3.90
C ALA A 169 9.43 18.53 3.72
N ARG A 170 8.97 18.73 2.48
CA ARG A 170 7.60 18.55 2.02
C ARG A 170 7.66 18.10 0.57
N ALA A 171 7.38 16.84 0.31
CA ALA A 171 7.56 16.28 -1.04
C ALA A 171 6.72 15.02 -1.26
N ALA A 172 6.30 14.82 -2.49
CA ALA A 172 5.90 13.52 -3.02
C ALA A 172 7.07 12.98 -3.86
N VAL A 173 7.46 11.73 -3.63
CA VAL A 173 8.53 11.08 -4.40
C VAL A 173 7.95 9.91 -5.18
N ALA A 174 8.04 9.99 -6.50
CA ALA A 174 7.55 8.96 -7.41
C ALA A 174 8.63 7.92 -7.69
N ILE A 175 8.24 6.65 -7.59
CA ILE A 175 9.04 5.46 -7.89
C ILE A 175 8.33 4.70 -9.00
N GLY A 176 9.02 4.48 -10.10
CA GLY A 176 8.50 3.77 -11.26
C GLY A 176 8.68 2.26 -11.19
N SER A 177 8.12 1.56 -12.19
CA SER A 177 8.32 0.12 -12.33
C SER A 177 9.77 -0.24 -12.65
N GLU A 178 10.18 -1.46 -12.32
CA GLU A 178 11.55 -1.95 -12.49
C GLU A 178 12.01 -1.95 -13.96
N GLY A 179 11.09 -2.23 -14.89
CA GLY A 179 11.43 -2.38 -16.31
C GLY A 179 11.27 -1.09 -17.13
N ARG A 180 10.37 -0.20 -16.74
CA ARG A 180 10.01 0.99 -17.54
C ARG A 180 10.35 2.31 -16.86
N GLY A 181 10.64 2.28 -15.55
CA GLY A 181 10.76 3.51 -14.76
C GLY A 181 9.43 4.22 -14.59
N LEU A 182 9.48 5.53 -14.47
CA LEU A 182 8.30 6.40 -14.40
C LEU A 182 7.66 6.58 -15.78
N SER A 183 6.34 6.69 -15.81
CA SER A 183 5.58 7.08 -17.00
C SER A 183 5.91 8.52 -17.42
N GLN A 184 5.78 8.81 -18.72
CA GLN A 184 6.02 10.17 -19.23
C GLN A 184 5.07 11.19 -18.56
N GLN A 185 3.83 10.79 -18.33
CA GLN A 185 2.81 11.64 -17.68
C GLN A 185 3.25 12.06 -16.26
N VAL A 186 3.83 11.15 -15.48
CA VAL A 186 4.35 11.48 -14.15
C VAL A 186 5.64 12.29 -14.23
N LEU A 187 6.52 11.97 -15.19
CA LEU A 187 7.78 12.72 -15.40
C LEU A 187 7.55 14.18 -15.79
N ASP A 188 6.53 14.47 -16.59
CA ASP A 188 6.22 15.83 -17.06
C ASP A 188 5.73 16.74 -15.91
N GLU A 189 5.12 16.16 -14.88
CA GLU A 189 4.65 16.87 -13.69
C GLU A 189 5.69 16.97 -12.57
N CYS A 190 6.85 16.31 -12.71
CA CYS A 190 7.91 16.38 -11.71
C CYS A 190 8.57 17.76 -11.69
N ALA A 191 8.66 18.37 -10.52
CA ALA A 191 9.44 19.59 -10.29
C ALA A 191 10.94 19.36 -10.58
N LYS A 192 11.45 18.18 -10.25
CA LYS A 192 12.81 17.70 -10.55
C LYS A 192 12.84 16.17 -10.57
N THR A 193 13.86 15.61 -11.20
CA THR A 193 14.20 14.21 -11.07
C THR A 193 15.36 14.00 -10.09
N LEU A 194 15.32 12.88 -9.39
CA LEU A 194 16.26 12.51 -8.32
C LEU A 194 16.99 11.21 -8.68
N LYS A 195 18.24 11.11 -8.28
CA LYS A 195 19.00 9.86 -8.30
C LYS A 195 19.61 9.56 -6.95
N ILE A 196 19.61 8.28 -6.60
CA ILE A 196 20.40 7.74 -5.50
C ILE A 196 21.76 7.37 -6.09
N PRO A 197 22.88 7.97 -5.64
CA PRO A 197 24.19 7.56 -6.10
C PRO A 197 24.45 6.09 -5.76
N MET A 198 24.73 5.28 -6.78
CA MET A 198 25.01 3.87 -6.63
C MET A 198 26.35 3.53 -7.27
N ASN A 199 26.90 2.36 -6.95
CA ASN A 199 28.10 1.86 -7.62
C ASN A 199 27.80 1.71 -9.13
N PRO A 200 28.68 2.22 -10.02
CA PRO A 200 28.48 2.11 -11.47
C PRO A 200 28.37 0.68 -12.01
N ARG A 201 28.70 -0.33 -11.20
CA ARG A 201 28.59 -1.76 -11.55
C ARG A 201 27.24 -2.37 -11.15
N CYS A 202 26.34 -1.59 -10.56
CA CYS A 202 25.00 -2.04 -10.22
C CYS A 202 24.06 -1.96 -11.42
#